data_39b179cf3229c4a9f0fa131169814f81
#
_entry.id   39b179cf3229c4a9f0fa131169814f81
#
_cell.length_a   1.000
_cell.length_b   1.000
_cell.length_c   1.000
_cell.angle_alpha   90.00
_cell.angle_beta   90.00
_cell.angle_gamma   90.00
#
_symmetry.space_group_name_H-M   'P 1'
#
loop_
_entity.id
_entity.type
_entity.pdbx_description
1 polymer ?
#
loop_
_entity_poly.entity_id
_entity_poly.type
_entity_poly.pdbx_seq_one_letter_code
_entity_poly.pdbx_strand_id
1 'polypeptide(L)'
;MPRTAAVDADLRDPAAVLGNQDLRAVIDPGRPVCVILGAVVHFLDPQAACVVTAGYVSLMAPGSCLVLSCARFEDEELAKQLAEEYTAATWYNHSPADIVSFFDGLELAGPGVTEARTWPKWPPAADDRNGHVLAGVGRVPGT
;
A
#
# COMPACT_ATOMS: atom_id res chain seq x y z
N MET A 1 -18.29 -21.48 8.69
CA MET A 1 -17.57 -20.68 7.68
C MET A 1 -16.30 -20.11 8.28
N PRO A 2 -15.14 -20.37 7.73
CA PRO A 2 -13.91 -19.71 8.17
C PRO A 2 -14.06 -18.19 7.96
N ARG A 3 -13.52 -17.42 8.90
CA ARG A 3 -13.48 -15.95 8.79
C ARG A 3 -12.11 -15.42 8.36
N THR A 4 -11.14 -16.31 8.24
CA THR A 4 -9.75 -15.98 7.92
C THR A 4 -9.15 -17.10 7.10
N ALA A 5 -8.35 -16.74 6.13
CA ALA A 5 -7.54 -17.68 5.36
C ALA A 5 -6.15 -17.11 5.17
N ALA A 6 -5.14 -17.98 5.17
CA ALA A 6 -3.80 -17.66 4.72
C ALA A 6 -3.64 -18.17 3.29
N VAL A 7 -3.10 -17.33 2.43
CA VAL A 7 -2.95 -17.62 1.00
C VAL A 7 -1.49 -17.47 0.62
N ASP A 8 -0.93 -18.53 0.02
CA ASP A 8 0.41 -18.45 -0.56
C ASP A 8 0.29 -17.93 -1.99
N ALA A 9 0.63 -16.66 -2.17
CA ALA A 9 0.55 -15.99 -3.46
C ALA A 9 1.53 -14.81 -3.53
N ASP A 10 1.92 -14.45 -4.74
CA ASP A 10 2.77 -13.28 -4.98
C ASP A 10 1.88 -12.04 -5.09
N LEU A 11 2.09 -11.06 -4.21
CA LEU A 11 1.34 -9.80 -4.24
C LEU A 11 1.48 -9.03 -5.56
N ARG A 12 2.53 -9.30 -6.34
CA ARG A 12 2.75 -8.68 -7.65
C ARG A 12 1.80 -9.21 -8.73
N ASP A 13 1.04 -10.24 -8.42
CA ASP A 13 0.00 -10.79 -9.30
C ASP A 13 -1.37 -10.64 -8.63
N PRO A 14 -2.01 -9.47 -8.73
CA PRO A 14 -3.30 -9.21 -8.10
C PRO A 14 -4.40 -10.18 -8.54
N ALA A 15 -4.39 -10.59 -9.80
CA ALA A 15 -5.38 -11.53 -10.32
C ALA A 15 -5.25 -12.91 -9.65
N ALA A 16 -4.04 -13.39 -9.45
CA ALA A 16 -3.80 -14.65 -8.75
C ALA A 16 -4.21 -14.56 -7.27
N VAL A 17 -3.91 -13.43 -6.61
CA VAL A 17 -4.29 -13.21 -5.21
C VAL A 17 -5.81 -13.20 -5.07
N LEU A 18 -6.50 -12.33 -5.80
CA LEU A 18 -7.96 -12.16 -5.69
C LEU A 18 -8.75 -13.33 -6.30
N GLY A 19 -8.12 -14.10 -7.20
CA GLY A 19 -8.69 -15.31 -7.78
C GLY A 19 -8.45 -16.58 -6.96
N ASN A 20 -7.65 -16.52 -5.92
CA ASN A 20 -7.32 -17.69 -5.11
C ASN A 20 -8.58 -18.28 -4.45
N GLN A 21 -8.74 -19.60 -4.52
CA GLN A 21 -9.94 -20.30 -4.04
C GLN A 21 -10.11 -20.19 -2.52
N ASP A 22 -9.02 -20.27 -1.76
CA ASP A 22 -9.08 -20.17 -0.29
C ASP A 22 -9.46 -18.75 0.14
N LEU A 23 -8.96 -17.74 -0.57
CA LEU A 23 -9.38 -16.35 -0.34
C LEU A 23 -10.87 -16.18 -0.66
N ARG A 24 -11.32 -16.70 -1.80
CA ARG A 24 -12.73 -16.57 -2.23
C ARG A 24 -13.72 -17.34 -1.37
N ALA A 25 -13.24 -18.31 -0.61
CA ALA A 25 -14.07 -18.97 0.40
C ALA A 25 -14.38 -18.06 1.61
N VAL A 26 -13.61 -17.00 1.79
CA VAL A 26 -13.72 -16.06 2.93
C VAL A 26 -14.24 -14.69 2.50
N ILE A 27 -13.82 -14.23 1.32
CA ILE A 27 -14.12 -12.89 0.80
C ILE A 27 -14.72 -13.02 -0.61
N ASP A 28 -15.69 -12.16 -0.91
CA ASP A 28 -16.22 -12.00 -2.26
C ASP A 28 -15.66 -10.69 -2.88
N PRO A 29 -14.70 -10.78 -3.81
CA PRO A 29 -14.14 -9.58 -4.46
C PRO A 29 -15.15 -8.82 -5.34
N GLY A 30 -16.29 -9.42 -5.67
CA GLY A 30 -17.40 -8.75 -6.36
C GLY A 30 -18.17 -7.77 -5.48
N ARG A 31 -17.89 -7.76 -4.19
CA ARG A 31 -18.45 -6.82 -3.21
C ARG A 31 -17.37 -5.88 -2.71
N PRO A 32 -17.72 -4.73 -2.10
CA PRO A 32 -16.72 -3.84 -1.54
C PRO A 32 -15.81 -4.56 -0.55
N VAL A 33 -14.51 -4.48 -0.79
CA VAL A 33 -13.46 -5.07 0.03
C VAL A 33 -12.43 -4.00 0.40
N CYS A 34 -11.62 -4.28 1.40
CA CYS A 34 -10.48 -3.45 1.73
C CYS A 34 -9.19 -4.24 1.45
N VAL A 35 -8.38 -3.75 0.54
CA VAL A 35 -7.03 -4.27 0.31
C VAL A 35 -6.05 -3.43 1.11
N ILE A 36 -5.22 -4.07 1.92
CA ILE A 36 -4.21 -3.40 2.75
C ILE A 36 -2.83 -3.83 2.28
N LEU A 37 -2.08 -2.90 1.70
CA LEU A 37 -0.68 -3.06 1.34
C LEU A 37 0.19 -2.40 2.43
N GLY A 38 0.33 -3.08 3.55
CA GLY A 38 1.03 -2.56 4.73
C GLY A 38 2.53 -2.77 4.64
N ALA A 39 3.29 -1.70 4.44
CA ALA A 39 4.76 -1.71 4.44
C ALA A 39 5.36 -2.72 3.44
N VAL A 40 4.82 -2.81 2.23
CA VAL A 40 5.29 -3.75 1.20
C VAL A 40 5.70 -3.07 -0.11
N VAL A 41 5.12 -1.91 -0.46
CA VAL A 41 5.37 -1.26 -1.77
C VAL A 41 6.79 -0.72 -1.91
N HIS A 42 7.50 -0.49 -0.83
CA HIS A 42 8.91 -0.10 -0.88
C HIS A 42 9.85 -1.23 -1.30
N PHE A 43 9.35 -2.45 -1.48
CA PHE A 43 10.09 -3.56 -2.10
C PHE A 43 9.86 -3.64 -3.61
N LEU A 44 9.06 -2.75 -4.17
CA LEU A 44 8.81 -2.64 -5.60
C LEU A 44 9.38 -1.31 -6.11
N ASP A 45 9.96 -1.30 -7.31
CA ASP A 45 10.31 -0.02 -7.92
C ASP A 45 9.04 0.82 -8.19
N PRO A 46 9.16 2.15 -8.39
CA PRO A 46 7.98 3.01 -8.51
C PRO A 46 7.01 2.60 -9.63
N GLN A 47 7.53 2.15 -10.76
CA GLN A 47 6.69 1.71 -11.88
C GLN A 47 5.97 0.40 -11.55
N ALA A 48 6.70 -0.57 -10.98
CA ALA A 48 6.11 -1.84 -10.57
C ALA A 48 5.04 -1.62 -9.49
N ALA A 49 5.28 -0.74 -8.53
CA ALA A 49 4.30 -0.39 -7.50
C ALA A 49 3.03 0.20 -8.10
N CYS A 50 3.14 1.12 -9.08
CA CYS A 50 1.99 1.65 -9.80
C CYS A 50 1.20 0.56 -10.53
N VAL A 51 1.88 -0.35 -11.21
CA VAL A 51 1.23 -1.46 -11.92
C VAL A 51 0.49 -2.39 -10.97
N VAL A 52 1.12 -2.73 -9.85
CA VAL A 52 0.53 -3.62 -8.85
C VAL A 52 -0.70 -2.97 -8.20
N THR A 53 -0.62 -1.74 -7.76
CA THR A 53 -1.74 -1.03 -7.14
C THR A 53 -2.89 -0.83 -8.13
N ALA A 54 -2.61 -0.45 -9.36
CA ALA A 54 -3.61 -0.35 -10.43
C ALA A 54 -4.28 -1.70 -10.71
N GLY A 55 -3.52 -2.78 -10.64
CA GLY A 55 -4.04 -4.14 -10.80
C GLY A 55 -5.07 -4.49 -9.72
N TYR A 56 -4.78 -4.22 -8.45
CA TYR A 56 -5.76 -4.43 -7.37
C TYR A 56 -6.98 -3.55 -7.56
N VAL A 57 -6.78 -2.26 -7.84
CA VAL A 57 -7.89 -1.30 -8.02
C VAL A 57 -8.83 -1.76 -9.14
N SER A 58 -8.29 -2.25 -10.26
CA SER A 58 -9.08 -2.71 -11.40
C SER A 58 -9.94 -3.93 -11.10
N LEU A 59 -9.59 -4.71 -10.09
CA LEU A 59 -10.27 -5.95 -9.70
C LEU A 59 -11.21 -5.78 -8.50
N MET A 60 -11.20 -4.60 -7.87
CA MET A 60 -12.05 -4.31 -6.72
C MET A 60 -13.38 -3.69 -7.14
N ALA A 61 -14.46 -4.10 -6.48
CA ALA A 61 -15.78 -3.51 -6.70
C ALA A 61 -15.83 -2.04 -6.28
N PRO A 62 -16.71 -1.21 -6.91
CA PRO A 62 -16.96 0.16 -6.45
C PRO A 62 -17.28 0.22 -4.95
N GLY A 63 -16.74 1.21 -4.27
CA GLY A 63 -16.86 1.35 -2.82
C GLY A 63 -15.79 0.60 -2.02
N SER A 64 -14.97 -0.22 -2.67
CA SER A 64 -13.78 -0.84 -2.06
C SER A 64 -12.74 0.21 -1.68
N CYS A 65 -11.84 -0.15 -0.78
CA CYS A 65 -10.76 0.73 -0.35
C CYS A 65 -9.40 0.08 -0.56
N LEU A 66 -8.42 0.88 -0.93
CA LEU A 66 -6.99 0.55 -0.85
C LEU A 66 -6.39 1.33 0.32
N VAL A 67 -5.85 0.62 1.29
CA VAL A 67 -5.03 1.18 2.37
C VAL A 67 -3.58 0.83 2.07
N LEU A 68 -2.72 1.82 2.06
CA LEU A 68 -1.32 1.61 1.73
C LEU A 68 -0.45 2.38 2.70
N SER A 69 0.59 1.74 3.19
CA SER A 69 1.65 2.39 3.95
C SER A 69 3.01 2.08 3.33
N CYS A 70 3.91 3.06 3.38
CA CYS A 70 5.22 2.96 2.77
C CYS A 70 6.26 3.63 3.67
N ALA A 71 7.28 2.89 4.04
CA ALA A 71 8.42 3.45 4.76
C ALA A 71 9.32 4.22 3.78
N ARG A 72 9.79 5.38 4.21
CA ARG A 72 10.76 6.18 3.48
C ARG A 72 11.67 6.97 4.42
N PHE A 73 12.78 7.44 3.88
CA PHE A 73 13.71 8.34 4.56
C PHE A 73 13.84 9.64 3.76
N GLU A 74 13.90 10.77 4.44
CA GLU A 74 14.14 12.05 3.78
C GLU A 74 15.59 12.21 3.33
N ASP A 75 16.53 11.70 4.14
CA ASP A 75 17.95 11.67 3.81
C ASP A 75 18.23 10.57 2.78
N GLU A 76 18.47 10.97 1.53
CA GLU A 76 18.72 10.04 0.42
C GLU A 76 20.01 9.21 0.61
N GLU A 77 21.04 9.78 1.22
CA GLU A 77 22.29 9.04 1.50
C GLU A 77 22.07 7.97 2.57
N LEU A 78 21.33 8.30 3.63
CA LEU A 78 20.95 7.33 4.65
C LEU A 78 20.06 6.24 4.05
N ALA A 79 19.09 6.61 3.22
CA ALA A 79 18.21 5.67 2.55
C ALA A 79 19.00 4.68 1.68
N LYS A 80 19.95 5.18 0.92
CA LYS A 80 20.83 4.37 0.08
C LYS A 80 21.68 3.40 0.90
N GLN A 81 22.28 3.89 1.98
CA GLN A 81 23.10 3.07 2.88
C GLN A 81 22.26 1.93 3.50
N LEU A 82 21.07 2.25 4.00
CA LEU A 82 20.18 1.25 4.60
C LEU A 82 19.67 0.25 3.56
N ALA A 83 19.40 0.70 2.33
CA ALA A 83 19.02 -0.19 1.24
C ALA A 83 20.13 -1.18 0.89
N GLU A 84 21.39 -0.75 0.92
CA GLU A 84 22.54 -1.62 0.68
C GLU A 84 22.73 -2.65 1.81
N GLU A 85 22.42 -2.28 3.04
CA GLU A 85 22.52 -3.16 4.22
C GLU A 85 21.34 -4.15 4.30
N TYR A 86 20.20 -3.82 3.70
CA TYR A 86 19.01 -4.67 3.71
C TYR A 86 19.12 -5.79 2.68
N THR A 87 19.36 -7.00 3.13
CA THR A 87 19.68 -8.15 2.26
C THR A 87 18.49 -9.06 1.94
N ALA A 88 17.36 -8.90 2.62
CA ALA A 88 16.19 -9.77 2.41
C ALA A 88 15.45 -9.48 1.10
N ALA A 89 15.44 -8.23 0.65
CA ALA A 89 14.84 -7.79 -0.61
C ALA A 89 15.44 -6.44 -1.01
N THR A 90 15.29 -6.07 -2.28
CA THR A 90 15.66 -4.71 -2.73
C THR A 90 14.68 -3.72 -2.13
N TRP A 91 15.20 -2.66 -1.52
CA TRP A 91 14.41 -1.59 -0.92
C TRP A 91 14.52 -0.31 -1.74
N TYR A 92 13.40 0.31 -2.02
CA TYR A 92 13.30 1.54 -2.81
C TYR A 92 12.78 2.68 -1.94
N ASN A 93 13.47 3.81 -1.96
CA ASN A 93 13.04 5.00 -1.23
C ASN A 93 12.12 5.85 -2.10
N HIS A 94 10.83 5.56 -2.07
CA HIS A 94 9.85 6.30 -2.87
C HIS A 94 9.72 7.75 -2.42
N SER A 95 9.60 8.68 -3.37
CA SER A 95 9.24 10.06 -3.07
C SER A 95 7.77 10.15 -2.62
N PRO A 96 7.39 11.22 -1.90
CA PRO A 96 5.98 11.45 -1.59
C PRO A 96 5.08 11.50 -2.84
N ALA A 97 5.58 12.08 -3.94
CA ALA A 97 4.85 12.13 -5.20
C ALA A 97 4.62 10.74 -5.80
N ASP A 98 5.61 9.85 -5.73
CA ASP A 98 5.45 8.45 -6.17
C ASP A 98 4.36 7.76 -5.35
N ILE A 99 4.39 7.92 -4.02
CA ILE A 99 3.41 7.29 -3.13
C ILE A 99 1.99 7.80 -3.42
N VAL A 100 1.83 9.09 -3.68
CA VAL A 100 0.52 9.65 -4.10
C VAL A 100 0.06 8.99 -5.41
N SER A 101 0.97 8.77 -6.37
CA SER A 101 0.63 8.15 -7.65
C SER A 101 0.14 6.70 -7.53
N PHE A 102 0.48 6.00 -6.45
CA PHE A 102 -0.02 4.64 -6.19
C PHE A 102 -1.54 4.60 -5.93
N PHE A 103 -2.14 5.75 -5.67
CA PHE A 103 -3.59 5.90 -5.47
C PHE A 103 -4.32 6.44 -6.71
N ASP A 104 -3.68 6.46 -7.87
CA ASP A 104 -4.32 6.95 -9.10
C ASP A 104 -5.62 6.22 -9.38
N GLY A 105 -6.65 6.99 -9.76
CA GLY A 105 -7.99 6.48 -10.02
C GLY A 105 -8.85 6.31 -8.77
N LEU A 106 -8.32 6.56 -7.59
CA LEU A 106 -9.05 6.47 -6.32
C LEU A 106 -9.39 7.85 -5.76
N GLU A 107 -10.47 7.89 -5.01
CA GLU A 107 -10.81 9.05 -4.17
C GLU A 107 -10.07 8.93 -2.84
N LEU A 108 -9.09 9.82 -2.63
CA LEU A 108 -8.35 9.84 -1.36
C LEU A 108 -9.24 10.34 -0.23
N ALA A 109 -9.29 9.57 0.87
CA ALA A 109 -9.89 10.04 2.11
C ALA A 109 -9.02 11.14 2.72
N GLY A 110 -9.63 12.14 3.34
CA GLY A 110 -8.87 13.14 4.10
C GLY A 110 -8.14 12.50 5.28
N PRO A 111 -6.91 12.89 5.58
CA PRO A 111 -6.12 14.01 5.08
C PRO A 111 -5.28 13.72 3.82
N GLY A 112 -5.55 12.67 3.06
CA GLY A 112 -4.74 12.25 1.92
C GLY A 112 -3.55 11.39 2.32
N VAL A 113 -2.47 11.43 1.55
CA VAL A 113 -1.24 10.72 1.88
C VAL A 113 -0.44 11.58 2.87
N THR A 114 -0.23 11.05 4.07
CA THR A 114 0.45 11.75 5.16
C THR A 114 1.17 10.75 6.07
N GLU A 115 1.88 11.26 7.06
CA GLU A 115 2.52 10.38 8.04
C GLU A 115 1.48 9.54 8.79
N ALA A 116 1.71 8.24 8.84
CA ALA A 116 0.78 7.29 9.46
C ALA A 116 0.50 7.61 10.93
N ARG A 117 1.51 8.04 11.66
CA ARG A 117 1.38 8.37 13.10
C ARG A 117 0.60 9.66 13.38
N THR A 118 0.43 10.53 12.37
CA THR A 118 -0.38 11.75 12.50
C THR A 118 -1.79 11.56 11.97
N TRP A 119 -2.11 10.39 11.49
CA TRP A 119 -3.42 10.07 10.93
C TRP A 119 -4.44 9.76 12.04
N PRO A 120 -5.64 10.33 12.00
CA PRO A 120 -6.04 11.53 11.26
C PRO A 120 -5.77 12.83 12.05
N LYS A 121 -5.36 12.76 13.34
CA LYS A 121 -5.26 13.91 14.24
C LYS A 121 -4.21 13.81 15.34
N TRP A 122 -3.32 12.84 15.25
CA TRP A 122 -2.28 12.72 16.26
C TRP A 122 -1.20 13.78 16.04
N PRO A 123 -0.76 14.47 17.09
CA PRO A 123 0.32 15.41 16.94
C PRO A 123 1.59 14.68 16.49
N PRO A 124 2.39 15.28 15.62
CA PRO A 124 3.65 14.68 15.24
C PRO A 124 4.52 14.50 16.48
N ALA A 125 5.18 13.36 16.59
CA ALA A 125 6.19 13.19 17.61
C ALA A 125 7.34 14.16 17.34
N ALA A 126 7.79 14.87 18.38
CA ALA A 126 8.76 15.95 18.26
C ALA A 126 10.15 15.50 17.77
N ASP A 127 10.40 14.20 17.64
CA ASP A 127 11.74 13.65 17.46
C ASP A 127 11.90 12.69 16.29
N ASP A 128 11.14 12.89 15.23
CA ASP A 128 11.30 12.05 14.05
C ASP A 128 12.12 12.74 12.97
N ARG A 129 13.34 12.31 12.87
CA ARG A 129 14.32 13.03 12.07
C ARG A 129 14.59 12.41 10.72
N ASN A 130 14.41 11.11 10.56
CA ASN A 130 14.87 10.47 9.33
C ASN A 130 13.99 9.34 8.79
N GLY A 131 13.14 8.75 9.60
CA GLY A 131 12.29 7.65 9.15
C GLY A 131 10.83 8.01 9.25
N HIS A 132 10.13 7.90 8.14
CA HIS A 132 8.70 8.15 8.07
C HIS A 132 7.98 6.94 7.52
N VAL A 133 6.77 6.73 7.99
CA VAL A 133 5.80 5.86 7.30
C VAL A 133 4.69 6.76 6.77
N LEU A 134 4.64 6.90 5.45
CA LEU A 134 3.54 7.57 4.80
C LEU A 134 2.41 6.58 4.54
N ALA A 135 1.19 7.02 4.74
CA ALA A 135 0.02 6.19 4.53
C ALA A 135 -1.13 6.98 3.89
N GLY A 136 -2.00 6.27 3.23
CA GLY A 136 -3.20 6.82 2.65
C GLY A 136 -4.29 5.77 2.55
N VAL A 137 -5.51 6.26 2.38
CA VAL A 137 -6.69 5.45 2.11
C VAL A 137 -7.36 6.00 0.86
N GLY A 138 -7.49 5.17 -0.16
CA GLY A 138 -8.18 5.51 -1.39
C GLY A 138 -9.42 4.63 -1.57
N ARG A 139 -10.52 5.24 -2.00
CA ARG A 139 -11.77 4.54 -2.26
C ARG A 139 -11.99 4.40 -3.75
N VAL A 140 -12.41 3.22 -4.18
CA VAL A 140 -12.83 3.00 -5.57
C VAL A 140 -14.13 3.77 -5.80
N PRO A 141 -14.17 4.70 -6.79
CA PRO A 141 -15.36 5.49 -7.06
C PRO A 141 -16.58 4.62 -7.29
N GLY A 142 -17.72 5.06 -6.77
CA GLY A 142 -19.03 4.49 -7.09
C GLY A 142 -19.54 4.95 -8.45
N THR A 143 -20.37 4.14 -9.07
CA THR A 143 -21.12 4.52 -10.28
C THR A 143 -22.50 5.00 -9.92
#